data_20d572b0bef68fee9410fc67ab1f0316
#
_entry.id   20d572b0bef68fee9410fc67ab1f0316
#
_cell.length_a   1.000
_cell.length_b   1.000
_cell.length_c   1.000
_cell.angle_alpha   90.00
_cell.angle_beta   90.00
_cell.angle_gamma   90.00
#
_symmetry.space_group_name_H-M   'P 1'
#
loop_
_entity.id
_entity.type
_entity.pdbx_description
1 polymer ?
#
loop_
_entity_poly.entity_id
_entity_poly.type
_entity_poly.pdbx_seq_one_letter_code
_entity_poly.pdbx_strand_id
1 'polypeptide(L)'
;PKHDAAVAPLVAVIRRLAALDRVCVGSFSDHRLAEVRRALGREACTSLGTREVAALRLGAWGLGPFRDLLARRSGLCVQIPRTGYGVLLVEPALIRTAHKLGLPVHVWTVNEPDEMTRLLDLGVDGLMSDRPAVLRDVLLARGAWHAAGTE
;
A
#
# COMPACT_ATOMS: atom_id res chain seq x y z
N PRO A 1 -0.14 -12.46 -2.63
CA PRO A 1 -0.20 -13.93 -2.40
C PRO A 1 0.25 -14.29 -0.97
N LYS A 2 -0.45 -15.23 -0.32
CA LYS A 2 -0.13 -15.68 1.05
C LYS A 2 0.84 -16.87 1.07
N HIS A 3 0.95 -17.61 -0.04
CA HIS A 3 1.82 -18.78 -0.20
C HIS A 3 2.65 -18.67 -1.48
N ASP A 4 3.82 -19.26 -1.51
CA ASP A 4 4.73 -19.21 -2.67
C ASP A 4 4.08 -19.85 -3.90
N ALA A 5 3.39 -20.99 -3.71
CA ALA A 5 2.65 -21.68 -4.77
C ALA A 5 1.54 -20.82 -5.42
N ALA A 6 1.11 -19.73 -4.79
CA ALA A 6 0.10 -18.82 -5.34
C ALA A 6 0.68 -17.78 -6.32
N VAL A 7 2.00 -17.63 -6.39
CA VAL A 7 2.62 -16.61 -7.25
C VAL A 7 2.42 -16.92 -8.73
N ALA A 8 2.76 -18.13 -9.16
CA ALA A 8 2.64 -18.51 -10.57
C ALA A 8 1.17 -18.47 -11.08
N PRO A 9 0.18 -19.02 -10.37
CA PRO A 9 -1.23 -18.88 -10.77
C PRO A 9 -1.70 -17.41 -10.82
N LEU A 10 -1.30 -16.58 -9.85
CA LEU A 10 -1.64 -15.15 -9.85
C LEU A 10 -1.10 -14.46 -11.10
N VAL A 11 0.18 -14.65 -11.41
CA VAL A 11 0.82 -14.10 -12.62
C VAL A 11 0.11 -14.56 -13.89
N ALA A 12 -0.26 -15.84 -13.96
CA ALA A 12 -0.98 -16.38 -15.10
C ALA A 12 -2.36 -15.74 -15.30
N VAL A 13 -3.09 -15.48 -14.20
CA VAL A 13 -4.39 -14.79 -14.24
C VAL A 13 -4.23 -13.34 -14.69
N ILE A 14 -3.28 -12.61 -14.12
CA ILE A 14 -3.02 -11.21 -14.50
C ILE A 14 -2.71 -11.10 -15.99
N ARG A 15 -1.86 -11.96 -16.51
CA ARG A 15 -1.51 -12.00 -17.96
C ARG A 15 -2.73 -12.35 -18.82
N ARG A 16 -3.44 -13.41 -18.47
CA ARG A 16 -4.61 -13.89 -19.22
C ARG A 16 -5.70 -12.83 -19.33
N LEU A 17 -5.89 -12.02 -18.29
CA LEU A 17 -6.91 -10.97 -18.25
C LEU A 17 -6.39 -9.60 -18.71
N ALA A 18 -5.13 -9.53 -19.16
CA ALA A 18 -4.45 -8.26 -19.49
C ALA A 18 -4.70 -7.18 -18.41
N ALA A 19 -4.56 -7.58 -17.11
CA ALA A 19 -4.99 -6.75 -15.99
C ALA A 19 -3.83 -6.02 -15.29
N LEU A 20 -2.67 -5.90 -15.95
CA LEU A 20 -1.47 -5.34 -15.35
C LEU A 20 -1.64 -3.88 -14.91
N ASP A 21 -2.38 -3.11 -15.67
CA ASP A 21 -2.72 -1.71 -15.45
C ASP A 21 -3.77 -1.47 -14.34
N ARG A 22 -4.48 -2.54 -13.93
CA ARG A 22 -5.62 -2.47 -13.00
C ARG A 22 -5.37 -3.14 -11.66
N VAL A 23 -4.17 -3.70 -11.44
CA VAL A 23 -3.88 -4.46 -10.23
C VAL A 23 -2.63 -3.94 -9.53
N CYS A 24 -2.69 -3.93 -8.21
CA CYS A 24 -1.51 -3.77 -7.37
C CYS A 24 -1.35 -5.02 -6.50
N VAL A 25 -0.18 -5.64 -6.54
CA VAL A 25 0.07 -6.86 -5.80
C VAL A 25 0.78 -6.56 -4.48
N GLY A 26 0.12 -6.89 -3.37
CA GLY A 26 0.68 -6.81 -2.02
C GLY A 26 1.08 -8.18 -1.47
N SER A 27 2.12 -8.25 -0.68
CA SER A 27 2.51 -9.42 0.11
C SER A 27 3.40 -9.03 1.30
N PHE A 28 3.29 -9.79 2.39
CA PHE A 28 4.23 -9.69 3.51
C PHE A 28 5.61 -10.30 3.21
N SER A 29 5.75 -11.04 2.12
CA SER A 29 6.99 -11.69 1.72
C SER A 29 7.70 -10.89 0.64
N ASP A 30 8.87 -10.35 0.97
CA ASP A 30 9.74 -9.68 -0.01
C ASP A 30 10.11 -10.62 -1.15
N HIS A 31 10.29 -11.92 -0.86
CA HIS A 31 10.59 -12.94 -1.85
C HIS A 31 9.47 -13.07 -2.90
N ARG A 32 8.20 -13.19 -2.46
CA ARG A 32 7.05 -13.29 -3.36
C ARG A 32 6.86 -12.04 -4.21
N LEU A 33 7.07 -10.86 -3.63
CA LEU A 33 7.05 -9.62 -4.40
C LEU A 33 8.15 -9.58 -5.45
N ALA A 34 9.35 -10.04 -5.12
CA ALA A 34 10.46 -10.14 -6.07
C ALA A 34 10.15 -11.11 -7.21
N GLU A 35 9.50 -12.25 -6.93
CA GLU A 35 9.05 -13.20 -7.95
C GLU A 35 7.98 -12.60 -8.87
N VAL A 36 6.97 -11.93 -8.30
CA VAL A 36 5.94 -11.22 -9.08
C VAL A 36 6.57 -10.16 -9.99
N ARG A 37 7.45 -9.31 -9.45
CA ARG A 37 8.18 -8.28 -10.20
C ARG A 37 9.03 -8.87 -11.32
N ARG A 38 9.72 -10.00 -11.06
CA ARG A 38 10.52 -10.71 -12.07
C ARG A 38 9.63 -11.26 -13.19
N ALA A 39 8.48 -11.81 -12.84
CA ALA A 39 7.58 -12.43 -13.81
C ALA A 39 6.79 -11.39 -14.62
N LEU A 40 6.31 -10.31 -14.03
CA LEU A 40 5.45 -9.31 -14.68
C LEU A 40 6.22 -8.09 -15.22
N GLY A 41 7.49 -7.95 -14.85
CA GLY A 41 8.30 -6.81 -15.29
C GLY A 41 8.17 -5.57 -14.40
N ARG A 42 8.84 -4.48 -14.83
CA ARG A 42 8.93 -3.23 -14.08
C ARG A 42 7.61 -2.43 -14.06
N GLU A 43 6.69 -2.75 -14.95
CA GLU A 43 5.38 -2.12 -15.05
C GLU A 43 4.39 -2.65 -13.99
N ALA A 44 4.72 -3.77 -13.35
CA ALA A 44 3.87 -4.35 -12.31
C ALA A 44 3.79 -3.46 -11.07
N CYS A 45 2.60 -2.95 -10.79
CA CYS A 45 2.35 -2.26 -9.52
C CYS A 45 2.44 -3.27 -8.37
N THR A 46 3.33 -3.02 -7.43
CA THR A 46 3.43 -3.80 -6.19
C THR A 46 3.56 -2.88 -4.99
N SER A 47 3.05 -3.32 -3.85
CA SER A 47 3.33 -2.63 -2.58
C SER A 47 4.80 -2.76 -2.18
N LEU A 48 5.25 -1.91 -1.26
CA LEU A 48 6.49 -2.14 -0.53
C LEU A 48 6.42 -3.49 0.20
N GLY A 49 7.53 -4.21 0.22
CA GLY A 49 7.70 -5.39 1.06
C GLY A 49 8.04 -5.04 2.50
N THR A 50 8.11 -6.05 3.37
CA THR A 50 8.35 -5.84 4.81
C THR A 50 9.68 -5.11 5.09
N ARG A 51 10.75 -5.43 4.37
CA ARG A 51 12.06 -4.76 4.51
C ARG A 51 12.02 -3.33 4.03
N GLU A 52 11.31 -3.06 2.92
CA GLU A 52 11.15 -1.71 2.37
C GLU A 52 10.31 -0.84 3.33
N VAL A 53 9.25 -1.38 3.95
CA VAL A 53 8.45 -0.68 4.98
C VAL A 53 9.28 -0.40 6.22
N ALA A 54 10.09 -1.34 6.70
CA ALA A 54 11.00 -1.12 7.83
C ALA A 54 12.01 -0.01 7.52
N ALA A 55 12.59 -0.02 6.31
CA ALA A 55 13.51 1.03 5.86
C ALA A 55 12.82 2.40 5.78
N LEU A 56 11.57 2.45 5.29
CA LEU A 56 10.77 3.68 5.26
C LEU A 56 10.57 4.26 6.66
N ARG A 57 10.24 3.40 7.63
CA ARG A 57 10.04 3.82 9.02
C ARG A 57 11.33 4.36 9.65
N LEU A 58 12.45 3.65 9.48
CA LEU A 58 13.74 4.09 10.00
C LEU A 58 14.23 5.37 9.32
N GLY A 59 14.00 5.49 8.00
CA GLY A 59 14.28 6.71 7.24
C GLY A 59 13.41 7.89 7.68
N ALA A 60 12.16 7.64 8.11
CA ALA A 60 11.26 8.65 8.66
C ALA A 60 11.75 9.23 10.01
N TRP A 61 12.52 8.46 10.75
CA TRP A 61 13.18 8.89 12.00
C TRP A 61 14.53 9.57 11.77
N GLY A 62 14.91 9.83 10.52
CA GLY A 62 16.14 10.58 10.18
C GLY A 62 17.38 9.70 10.03
N LEU A 63 17.24 8.38 10.01
CA LEU A 63 18.36 7.46 9.81
C LEU A 63 18.75 7.42 8.32
N GLY A 64 19.77 8.23 7.95
CA GLY A 64 20.22 8.45 6.56
C GLY A 64 20.41 7.21 5.70
N PRO A 65 21.12 6.15 6.15
CA PRO A 65 21.40 4.97 5.33
C PRO A 65 20.15 4.28 4.77
N PHE A 66 19.02 4.36 5.49
CA PHE A 66 17.76 3.75 5.04
C PHE A 66 17.07 4.54 3.92
N ARG A 67 17.38 5.83 3.77
CA ARG A 67 16.89 6.66 2.65
C ARG A 67 17.49 6.22 1.32
N ASP A 68 18.77 5.84 1.32
CA ASP A 68 19.46 5.34 0.12
C ASP A 68 18.93 3.95 -0.27
N LEU A 69 18.60 3.10 0.72
CA LEU A 69 17.94 1.83 0.46
C LEU A 69 16.57 2.03 -0.21
N LEU A 70 15.80 3.03 0.24
CA LEU A 70 14.51 3.39 -0.35
C LEU A 70 14.62 3.97 -1.76
N ALA A 71 15.73 4.61 -2.11
CA ALA A 71 15.98 5.08 -3.47
C ALA A 71 16.06 3.92 -4.48
N ARG A 72 16.41 2.71 -4.02
CA ARG A 72 16.48 1.49 -4.83
C ARG A 72 15.22 0.62 -4.74
N ARG A 73 14.15 1.11 -4.10
CA ARG A 73 12.92 0.36 -3.93
C ARG A 73 12.30 -0.03 -5.27
N SER A 74 11.53 -1.10 -5.25
CA SER A 74 10.76 -1.57 -6.40
C SER A 74 9.25 -1.51 -6.18
N GLY A 75 8.78 -1.25 -4.96
CA GLY A 75 7.38 -1.02 -4.65
C GLY A 75 6.93 0.39 -5.02
N LEU A 76 5.69 0.53 -5.48
CA LEU A 76 5.09 1.78 -5.96
C LEU A 76 4.09 2.39 -4.97
N CYS A 77 3.74 1.68 -3.91
CA CYS A 77 2.86 2.17 -2.84
C CYS A 77 3.19 1.51 -1.51
N VAL A 78 2.75 2.13 -0.44
CA VAL A 78 2.84 1.61 0.93
C VAL A 78 1.48 1.04 1.31
N GLN A 79 1.39 -0.27 1.59
CA GLN A 79 0.16 -0.91 2.08
C GLN A 79 0.45 -1.52 3.45
N ILE A 80 0.01 -0.87 4.52
CA ILE A 80 0.36 -1.22 5.89
C ILE A 80 -0.86 -1.28 6.80
N PRO A 81 -0.84 -2.16 7.82
CA PRO A 81 -1.81 -2.06 8.91
C PRO A 81 -1.51 -0.83 9.78
N ARG A 82 -2.50 -0.38 10.53
CA ARG A 82 -2.31 0.72 11.50
C ARG A 82 -1.16 0.44 12.48
N THR A 83 -1.11 -0.80 12.96
CA THR A 83 -0.07 -1.27 13.87
C THR A 83 0.55 -2.57 13.34
N GLY A 84 1.84 -2.76 13.56
CA GLY A 84 2.54 -4.01 13.25
C GLY A 84 3.53 -4.35 14.36
N TYR A 85 3.54 -5.59 14.81
CA TYR A 85 4.43 -6.06 15.90
C TYR A 85 4.33 -5.18 17.17
N GLY A 86 3.11 -4.73 17.51
CA GLY A 86 2.87 -3.86 18.68
C GLY A 86 3.30 -2.40 18.50
N VAL A 87 3.79 -2.02 17.33
CA VAL A 87 4.25 -0.66 17.05
C VAL A 87 3.26 0.06 16.13
N LEU A 88 2.98 1.33 16.41
CA LEU A 88 2.20 2.18 15.51
C LEU A 88 3.01 2.42 14.22
N LEU A 89 2.48 1.99 13.08
CA LEU A 89 3.11 2.17 11.79
C LEU A 89 2.63 3.45 11.10
N VAL A 90 1.33 3.74 11.21
CA VAL A 90 0.73 4.90 10.56
C VAL A 90 0.91 6.13 11.44
N GLU A 91 1.95 6.90 11.15
CA GLU A 91 2.28 8.15 11.84
C GLU A 91 2.65 9.25 10.83
N PRO A 92 2.49 10.54 11.19
CA PRO A 92 2.73 11.65 10.27
C PRO A 92 4.13 11.67 9.64
N ALA A 93 5.15 11.22 10.38
CA ALA A 93 6.54 11.18 9.88
C ALA A 93 6.69 10.15 8.75
N LEU A 94 6.09 8.97 8.89
CA LEU A 94 6.12 7.92 7.85
C LEU A 94 5.37 8.39 6.60
N ILE A 95 4.15 8.95 6.77
CA ILE A 95 3.33 9.43 5.65
C ILE A 95 4.08 10.51 4.87
N ARG A 96 4.59 11.55 5.56
CA ARG A 96 5.38 12.60 4.90
C ARG A 96 6.61 12.06 4.18
N THR A 97 7.27 11.06 4.73
CA THR A 97 8.46 10.46 4.09
C THR A 97 8.07 9.64 2.87
N ALA A 98 6.97 8.88 2.94
CA ALA A 98 6.41 8.17 1.80
C ALA A 98 6.04 9.14 0.67
N HIS A 99 5.33 10.22 0.96
CA HIS A 99 4.93 11.23 -0.01
C HIS A 99 6.13 11.93 -0.65
N LYS A 100 7.19 12.27 0.11
CA LYS A 100 8.44 12.80 -0.46
C LYS A 100 9.11 11.86 -1.45
N LEU A 101 8.82 10.57 -1.35
CA LEU A 101 9.31 9.54 -2.27
C LEU A 101 8.30 9.23 -3.39
N GLY A 102 7.18 9.94 -3.47
CA GLY A 102 6.10 9.68 -4.44
C GLY A 102 5.34 8.39 -4.18
N LEU A 103 5.30 7.93 -2.93
CA LEU A 103 4.62 6.68 -2.54
C LEU A 103 3.29 7.00 -1.88
N PRO A 104 2.15 6.65 -2.49
CA PRO A 104 0.87 6.69 -1.80
C PRO A 104 0.82 5.67 -0.67
N VAL A 105 0.12 6.05 0.42
CA VAL A 105 -0.03 5.25 1.64
C VAL A 105 -1.46 4.75 1.75
N HIS A 106 -1.64 3.43 1.75
CA HIS A 106 -2.91 2.76 1.95
C HIS A 106 -2.90 2.01 3.28
N VAL A 107 -3.96 2.18 4.07
CA VAL A 107 -4.07 1.54 5.40
C VAL A 107 -5.19 0.51 5.42
N TRP A 108 -4.93 -0.66 6.00
CA TRP A 108 -5.84 -1.79 6.12
C TRP A 108 -5.73 -2.44 7.51
N THR A 109 -6.71 -3.15 8.02
CA THR A 109 -8.12 -3.07 7.66
C THR A 109 -8.79 -2.09 8.60
N VAL A 110 -9.49 -1.10 8.09
CA VAL A 110 -10.08 -0.02 8.88
C VAL A 110 -11.60 -0.08 8.76
N ASN A 111 -12.30 -0.36 9.85
CA ASN A 111 -13.74 -0.61 9.84
C ASN A 111 -14.56 0.45 10.58
N GLU A 112 -13.94 1.24 11.47
CA GLU A 112 -14.61 2.23 12.29
C GLU A 112 -14.58 3.63 11.64
N PRO A 113 -15.72 4.32 11.52
CA PRO A 113 -15.83 5.60 10.81
C PRO A 113 -14.94 6.71 11.40
N ASP A 114 -14.81 6.77 12.72
CA ASP A 114 -13.94 7.75 13.37
C ASP A 114 -12.46 7.50 13.04
N GLU A 115 -12.06 6.24 12.98
CA GLU A 115 -10.69 5.87 12.60
C GLU A 115 -10.44 6.14 11.10
N MET A 116 -11.43 5.90 10.23
CA MET A 116 -11.36 6.26 8.81
C MET A 116 -11.12 7.77 8.66
N THR A 117 -11.93 8.57 9.34
CA THR A 117 -11.82 10.04 9.33
C THR A 117 -10.45 10.48 9.83
N ARG A 118 -10.01 9.96 10.97
CA ARG A 118 -8.71 10.29 11.58
C ARG A 118 -7.52 9.96 10.66
N LEU A 119 -7.55 8.82 9.99
CA LEU A 119 -6.48 8.41 9.08
C LEU A 119 -6.44 9.28 7.81
N LEU A 120 -7.61 9.61 7.26
CA LEU A 120 -7.72 10.54 6.13
C LEU A 120 -7.21 11.94 6.51
N ASP A 121 -7.49 12.42 7.74
CA ASP A 121 -6.97 13.71 8.25
C ASP A 121 -5.46 13.68 8.46
N LEU A 122 -4.87 12.52 8.76
CA LEU A 122 -3.43 12.33 8.80
C LEU A 122 -2.76 12.36 7.43
N GLY A 123 -3.55 12.29 6.35
CA GLY A 123 -3.08 12.35 4.97
C GLY A 123 -2.78 10.99 4.34
N VAL A 124 -3.43 9.90 4.78
CA VAL A 124 -3.35 8.62 4.04
C VAL A 124 -4.13 8.73 2.72
N ASP A 125 -3.63 8.11 1.67
CA ASP A 125 -4.17 8.22 0.31
C ASP A 125 -5.29 7.21 0.04
N GLY A 126 -5.38 6.15 0.85
CA GLY A 126 -6.42 5.14 0.69
C GLY A 126 -6.67 4.30 1.93
N LEU A 127 -7.89 3.82 2.04
CA LEU A 127 -8.33 2.91 3.10
C LEU A 127 -8.90 1.63 2.50
N MET A 128 -8.57 0.49 3.12
CA MET A 128 -9.18 -0.79 2.81
C MET A 128 -10.02 -1.23 4.00
N SER A 129 -11.29 -1.58 3.73
CA SER A 129 -12.29 -1.88 4.75
C SER A 129 -13.12 -3.10 4.39
N ASP A 130 -13.52 -3.87 5.40
CA ASP A 130 -14.54 -4.91 5.27
C ASP A 130 -15.96 -4.30 5.31
N ARG A 131 -16.07 -2.99 5.55
CA ARG A 131 -17.34 -2.24 5.64
C ARG A 131 -17.41 -1.16 4.55
N PRO A 132 -17.52 -1.54 3.26
CA PRO A 132 -17.43 -0.60 2.13
C PRO A 132 -18.54 0.46 2.14
N ALA A 133 -19.73 0.15 2.65
CA ALA A 133 -20.80 1.12 2.77
C ALA A 133 -20.44 2.23 3.78
N VAL A 134 -19.85 1.87 4.93
CA VAL A 134 -19.40 2.85 5.93
C VAL A 134 -18.28 3.73 5.37
N LEU A 135 -17.31 3.13 4.69
CA LEU A 135 -16.22 3.88 4.04
C LEU A 135 -16.77 4.86 2.99
N ARG A 136 -17.72 4.41 2.17
CA ARG A 136 -18.40 5.30 1.20
C ARG A 136 -19.05 6.49 1.88
N ASP A 137 -19.78 6.25 2.97
CA ASP A 137 -20.51 7.31 3.66
C ASP A 137 -19.55 8.33 4.30
N VAL A 138 -18.42 7.89 4.85
CA VAL A 138 -17.33 8.76 5.32
C VAL A 138 -16.74 9.57 4.18
N LEU A 139 -16.48 8.99 3.02
CA LEU A 139 -15.94 9.70 1.87
C LEU A 139 -16.93 10.66 1.24
N LEU A 140 -18.25 10.32 1.21
CA LEU A 140 -19.31 11.23 0.79
C LEU A 140 -19.38 12.47 1.69
N ALA A 141 -19.37 12.27 3.00
CA ALA A 141 -19.38 13.37 3.98
C ALA A 141 -18.18 14.32 3.82
N ARG A 142 -17.06 13.82 3.28
CA ARG A 142 -15.84 14.60 3.01
C ARG A 142 -15.77 15.17 1.58
N GLY A 143 -16.77 14.91 0.73
CA GLY A 143 -16.72 15.29 -0.68
C GLY A 143 -15.62 14.58 -1.49
N ALA A 144 -15.13 13.44 -1.00
CA ALA A 144 -14.01 12.68 -1.58
C ALA A 144 -14.45 11.37 -2.26
N TRP A 145 -15.75 11.13 -2.40
CA TRP A 145 -16.27 9.97 -3.12
C TRP A 145 -16.41 10.28 -4.60
N HIS A 146 -15.69 9.51 -5.43
CA HIS A 146 -15.85 9.55 -6.88
C HIS A 146 -16.64 8.32 -7.32
N ALA A 147 -17.86 8.51 -7.81
CA ALA A 147 -18.61 7.40 -8.42
C ALA A 147 -17.94 6.96 -9.72
N ALA A 148 -17.76 5.67 -9.91
CA ALA A 148 -17.30 5.14 -11.19
C ALA A 148 -18.32 5.52 -12.29
N GLY A 149 -17.91 6.30 -13.29
CA GLY A 149 -18.74 6.57 -14.46
C GLY A 149 -19.27 8.01 -14.62
N THR A 150 -18.65 9.00 -13.97
CA THR A 150 -18.93 10.43 -14.23
C THR A 150 -17.77 11.08 -15.01
N GLU A 151 -17.37 10.47 -16.12
CA GLU A 151 -16.64 11.14 -17.22
C GLU A 151 -17.51 11.15 -18.47
#